data_a860b7205b82360e2e8f425b6b4a433a
#
_entry.id   a860b7205b82360e2e8f425b6b4a433a
#
_cell.length_a   1.000
_cell.length_b   1.000
_cell.length_c   1.000
_cell.angle_alpha   90.00
_cell.angle_beta   90.00
_cell.angle_gamma   90.00
#
_symmetry.space_group_name_H-M   'P 1'
#
loop_
_entity.id
_entity.type
_entity.pdbx_description
1 polymer ?
#
loop_
_entity_poly.entity_id
_entity_poly.type
_entity_poly.pdbx_seq_one_letter_code
_entity_poly.pdbx_strand_id
1 'polypeptide(L)'
;MEKRSGRQNIAGRLWNRDRRILTLKAGLMALLPILCCVAACAAQGGSLSRVYLPASEWNDELFYYKQVEGILSHGYPQGYFGFNESHALKLSFAAWSPVLVWPWLLYGLIFGWNLMAPVYSNILFLTLALVLFVALVRPTWKQLGLLALLFCCFMPYTRYMLCGMPEIICFSLLTVYWGLLVNTANRETGGKLALLFLLGSLMTLMRPYLILFLLAPAWLWIRRKKGAGLAGSLAVMGVTAGCYGLIKHYLGAEYFTPLFKTEWLDPFLQGHFLGGIRGILAKIYYEGRTFFALTLQGLKSGLAEGAFFAIFLALLSVLCWQCVADLRKKRRKQAMLNGYLAFCFFSMWIALLLMYKMKEGSKHLLTFMAVGILAVAVMETRFYKKAMVIGALCVYLFWYRGDQPGDYQIYFANQERVEQMSHWQQVFQRELILQEEDTPAFDNVVIWTFNDILEDSPTGDTVLTDWQVLYALPEGFGVSCCYREYVEEHLEELKSLYLVIPVGGRLQRLCEERGMEQVGQDKRVCVYRTR
;
A
#
# COMPACT_ATOMS: atom_id res chain seq x y z
N MET A 1 46.55 -0.95 -40.69
CA MET A 1 46.30 -0.98 -39.23
C MET A 1 45.52 0.22 -38.69
N GLU A 2 45.64 1.41 -39.24
CA GLU A 2 44.98 2.64 -38.76
C GLU A 2 43.44 2.68 -38.82
N LYS A 3 42.83 2.05 -39.81
CA LYS A 3 41.36 2.03 -39.94
C LYS A 3 40.61 1.24 -38.83
N ARG A 4 41.28 0.30 -38.13
CA ARG A 4 40.71 -0.42 -36.99
C ARG A 4 40.74 0.40 -35.70
N SER A 5 41.77 1.18 -35.48
CA SER A 5 41.92 2.07 -34.31
C SER A 5 40.89 3.19 -34.29
N GLY A 6 40.56 3.78 -35.43
CA GLY A 6 39.55 4.82 -35.53
C GLY A 6 38.10 4.34 -35.22
N ARG A 7 37.73 3.13 -35.67
CA ARG A 7 36.42 2.54 -35.37
C ARG A 7 36.24 2.15 -33.91
N GLN A 8 37.29 1.67 -33.25
CA GLN A 8 37.28 1.38 -31.80
C GLN A 8 37.14 2.66 -30.96
N ASN A 9 37.80 3.74 -31.35
CA ASN A 9 37.68 5.02 -30.67
C ASN A 9 36.30 5.66 -30.81
N ILE A 10 35.67 5.54 -31.97
CA ILE A 10 34.31 6.05 -32.19
C ILE A 10 33.27 5.22 -31.39
N ALA A 11 33.39 3.90 -31.39
CA ALA A 11 32.52 3.04 -30.59
C ALA A 11 32.64 3.29 -29.08
N GLY A 12 33.86 3.52 -28.59
CA GLY A 12 34.13 3.87 -27.19
C GLY A 12 33.55 5.24 -26.82
N ARG A 13 33.65 6.24 -27.71
CA ARG A 13 33.06 7.59 -27.48
C ARG A 13 31.54 7.55 -27.49
N LEU A 14 30.92 6.81 -28.40
CA LEU A 14 29.46 6.62 -28.44
C LEU A 14 28.95 5.88 -27.20
N TRP A 15 29.64 4.82 -26.77
CA TRP A 15 29.33 4.09 -25.54
C TRP A 15 29.37 4.97 -24.28
N ASN A 16 30.39 5.82 -24.17
CA ASN A 16 30.54 6.76 -23.06
C ASN A 16 29.46 7.87 -23.11
N ARG A 17 29.09 8.34 -24.29
CA ARG A 17 28.00 9.30 -24.47
C ARG A 17 26.66 8.73 -24.04
N ASP A 18 26.33 7.51 -24.47
CA ASP A 18 25.06 6.84 -24.12
C ASP A 18 24.97 6.58 -22.62
N ARG A 19 26.07 6.18 -21.98
CA ARG A 19 26.11 6.04 -20.51
C ARG A 19 25.87 7.38 -19.81
N ARG A 20 26.52 8.47 -20.20
CA ARG A 20 26.33 9.79 -19.61
C ARG A 20 24.87 10.26 -19.72
N ILE A 21 24.26 10.06 -20.89
CA ILE A 21 22.84 10.42 -21.11
C ILE A 21 21.93 9.58 -20.20
N LEU A 22 22.19 8.29 -20.07
CA LEU A 22 21.42 7.41 -19.18
C LEU A 22 21.56 7.82 -17.71
N THR A 23 22.79 8.11 -17.27
CA THR A 23 23.06 8.58 -15.90
C THR A 23 22.33 9.90 -15.63
N LEU A 24 22.35 10.85 -16.58
CA LEU A 24 21.62 12.11 -16.45
C LEU A 24 20.10 11.88 -16.31
N LYS A 25 19.53 11.03 -17.16
CA LYS A 25 18.11 10.67 -17.07
C LYS A 25 17.75 10.03 -15.73
N ALA A 26 18.58 9.11 -15.25
CA ALA A 26 18.42 8.47 -13.95
C ALA A 26 18.51 9.48 -12.80
N GLY A 27 19.48 10.39 -12.85
CA GLY A 27 19.64 11.46 -11.86
C GLY A 27 18.43 12.41 -11.80
N LEU A 28 17.90 12.82 -12.96
CA LEU A 28 16.68 13.64 -13.02
C LEU A 28 15.48 12.91 -12.41
N MET A 29 15.33 11.61 -12.68
CA MET A 29 14.25 10.81 -12.09
C MET A 29 14.46 10.55 -10.60
N ALA A 30 15.70 10.51 -10.12
CA ALA A 30 15.99 10.37 -8.69
C ALA A 30 15.52 11.58 -7.86
N LEU A 31 15.53 12.77 -8.45
CA LEU A 31 15.07 13.99 -7.79
C LEU A 31 13.52 14.11 -7.76
N LEU A 32 12.85 13.46 -8.68
CA LEU A 32 11.41 13.66 -8.90
C LEU A 32 10.55 13.34 -7.65
N PRO A 33 10.73 12.21 -6.92
CA PRO A 33 9.91 11.90 -5.74
C PRO A 33 10.01 12.98 -4.67
N ILE A 34 11.21 13.41 -4.33
CA ILE A 34 11.41 14.43 -3.28
C ILE A 34 10.85 15.79 -3.73
N LEU A 35 11.01 16.16 -4.99
CA LEU A 35 10.45 17.42 -5.53
C LEU A 35 8.92 17.40 -5.49
N CYS A 36 8.29 16.28 -5.81
CA CYS A 36 6.84 16.11 -5.66
C CYS A 36 6.39 16.23 -4.21
N CYS A 37 7.11 15.62 -3.27
CA CYS A 37 6.81 15.73 -1.84
C CYS A 37 6.94 17.18 -1.35
N VAL A 38 8.03 17.87 -1.70
CA VAL A 38 8.24 19.28 -1.34
C VAL A 38 7.13 20.17 -1.92
N ALA A 39 6.79 19.97 -3.21
CA ALA A 39 5.73 20.74 -3.86
C ALA A 39 4.36 20.48 -3.24
N ALA A 40 4.03 19.23 -2.91
CA ALA A 40 2.77 18.88 -2.26
C ALA A 40 2.66 19.47 -0.84
N CYS A 41 3.74 19.39 -0.05
CA CYS A 41 3.79 20.03 1.27
C CYS A 41 3.61 21.54 1.17
N ALA A 42 4.32 22.20 0.24
CA ALA A 42 4.22 23.65 0.03
C ALA A 42 2.81 24.07 -0.43
N ALA A 43 2.16 23.28 -1.30
CA ALA A 43 0.79 23.53 -1.74
C ALA A 43 -0.24 23.47 -0.59
N GLN A 44 0.06 22.71 0.46
CA GLN A 44 -0.77 22.63 1.68
C GLN A 44 -0.25 23.51 2.83
N GLY A 45 0.62 24.50 2.54
CA GLY A 45 1.09 25.48 3.52
C GLY A 45 2.13 24.97 4.51
N GLY A 46 2.75 23.81 4.25
CA GLY A 46 3.74 23.20 5.12
C GLY A 46 5.08 22.93 4.43
N SER A 47 5.97 22.23 5.13
CA SER A 47 7.26 21.77 4.61
C SER A 47 7.44 20.28 4.90
N LEU A 48 8.29 19.62 4.11
CA LEU A 48 8.58 18.19 4.28
C LEU A 48 9.10 17.86 5.70
N SER A 49 9.90 18.74 6.28
CA SER A 49 10.45 18.59 7.64
C SER A 49 9.39 18.73 8.74
N ARG A 50 8.20 19.22 8.43
CA ARG A 50 7.08 19.36 9.36
C ARG A 50 6.02 18.28 9.21
N VAL A 51 6.17 17.34 8.26
CA VAL A 51 5.26 16.20 8.15
C VAL A 51 5.28 15.43 9.46
N TYR A 52 4.11 15.06 9.96
CA TYR A 52 3.94 14.49 11.29
C TYR A 52 3.03 13.26 11.23
N LEU A 53 3.63 12.08 11.15
CA LEU A 53 2.89 10.82 10.98
C LEU A 53 1.89 10.52 12.10
N PRO A 54 2.17 10.81 13.38
CA PRO A 54 1.18 10.57 14.43
C PRO A 54 -0.15 11.27 14.21
N ALA A 55 -0.19 12.34 13.43
CA ALA A 55 -1.42 13.06 13.11
C ALA A 55 -2.15 12.52 11.87
N SER A 56 -1.80 11.34 11.37
CA SER A 56 -2.39 10.79 10.14
C SER A 56 -3.85 10.34 10.35
N GLU A 57 -4.53 10.07 9.23
CA GLU A 57 -5.94 9.67 9.21
C GLU A 57 -6.15 8.15 9.42
N TRP A 58 -5.19 7.34 8.98
CA TRP A 58 -5.36 5.89 8.97
C TRP A 58 -4.70 5.23 10.18
N ASN A 59 -5.50 4.60 11.02
CA ASN A 59 -5.00 3.81 12.15
C ASN A 59 -4.11 2.63 11.70
N ASP A 60 -4.30 2.12 10.50
CA ASP A 60 -3.42 1.11 9.90
C ASP A 60 -1.94 1.53 9.91
N GLU A 61 -1.65 2.84 9.82
CA GLU A 61 -0.28 3.37 9.82
C GLU A 61 0.45 3.09 11.14
N LEU A 62 -0.24 3.25 12.26
CA LEU A 62 0.28 2.90 13.58
C LEU A 62 0.66 1.42 13.64
N PHE A 63 -0.21 0.55 13.15
CA PHE A 63 0.00 -0.89 13.24
C PHE A 63 1.18 -1.36 12.38
N TYR A 64 1.35 -0.82 11.20
CA TYR A 64 2.54 -1.11 10.38
C TYR A 64 3.82 -0.56 11.01
N TYR A 65 3.75 0.65 11.60
CA TYR A 65 4.88 1.26 12.29
C TYR A 65 5.33 0.37 13.47
N LYS A 66 4.39 0.00 14.35
CA LYS A 66 4.64 -0.85 15.52
C LYS A 66 5.08 -2.27 15.14
N GLN A 67 4.59 -2.81 14.03
CA GLN A 67 5.03 -4.12 13.54
C GLN A 67 6.53 -4.13 13.18
N VAL A 68 7.02 -3.07 12.54
CA VAL A 68 8.46 -2.92 12.27
C VAL A 68 9.24 -2.74 13.57
N GLU A 69 8.76 -1.89 14.48
CA GLU A 69 9.36 -1.68 15.80
C GLU A 69 9.49 -3.01 16.56
N GLY A 70 8.41 -3.81 16.61
CA GLY A 70 8.42 -5.13 17.26
C GLY A 70 9.43 -6.10 16.66
N ILE A 71 9.55 -6.13 15.32
CA ILE A 71 10.56 -6.99 14.66
C ILE A 71 11.98 -6.53 15.00
N LEU A 72 12.24 -5.22 15.07
CA LEU A 72 13.55 -4.67 15.41
C LEU A 72 13.92 -4.97 16.86
N SER A 73 12.97 -4.87 17.79
CA SER A 73 13.21 -5.03 19.23
C SER A 73 13.27 -6.48 19.67
N HIS A 74 12.42 -7.34 19.10
CA HIS A 74 12.23 -8.72 19.57
C HIS A 74 12.62 -9.79 18.56
N GLY A 75 12.96 -9.41 17.31
CA GLY A 75 13.33 -10.34 16.24
C GLY A 75 12.15 -11.08 15.61
N TYR A 76 10.91 -10.79 15.98
CA TYR A 76 9.70 -11.38 15.40
C TYR A 76 8.58 -10.34 15.30
N PRO A 77 7.61 -10.51 14.38
CA PRO A 77 6.47 -9.62 14.31
C PRO A 77 5.63 -9.77 15.59
N GLN A 78 5.37 -8.65 16.24
CA GLN A 78 4.33 -8.57 17.25
C GLN A 78 3.03 -8.19 16.56
N GLY A 79 1.97 -8.93 16.83
CA GLY A 79 0.66 -8.60 16.30
C GLY A 79 0.05 -7.42 17.02
N TYR A 80 -0.49 -6.53 16.25
CA TYR A 80 -1.12 -5.33 16.76
C TYR A 80 -2.61 -5.29 16.47
N PHE A 81 -3.12 -6.32 15.81
CA PHE A 81 -4.54 -6.54 15.59
C PHE A 81 -4.99 -7.82 16.31
N GLY A 82 -4.95 -7.82 17.62
CA GLY A 82 -5.72 -8.79 18.36
C GLY A 82 -7.10 -8.23 18.60
N PHE A 83 -8.04 -8.46 17.69
CA PHE A 83 -9.43 -8.08 17.96
C PHE A 83 -9.93 -8.80 19.20
N ASN A 84 -10.48 -8.00 20.13
CA ASN A 84 -11.08 -8.51 21.35
C ASN A 84 -10.13 -9.39 22.18
N GLU A 85 -8.85 -8.98 22.28
CA GLU A 85 -7.80 -9.67 23.02
C GLU A 85 -7.59 -11.13 22.63
N SER A 86 -8.03 -11.52 21.43
CA SER A 86 -7.99 -12.91 20.99
C SER A 86 -6.61 -13.42 20.69
N HIS A 87 -5.64 -12.52 20.50
CA HIS A 87 -4.28 -12.87 20.14
C HIS A 87 -3.28 -12.07 20.95
N ALA A 88 -2.53 -12.77 21.74
CA ALA A 88 -1.36 -12.22 22.38
C ALA A 88 -0.23 -12.14 21.36
N LEU A 89 -0.32 -11.40 20.38
CA LEU A 89 0.62 -10.53 19.75
C LEU A 89 1.98 -11.09 19.32
N LYS A 90 2.47 -12.18 19.93
CA LYS A 90 3.70 -12.85 19.52
C LYS A 90 3.45 -13.58 18.20
N LEU A 91 4.25 -13.29 17.18
CA LEU A 91 4.18 -13.89 15.85
C LEU A 91 2.86 -13.63 15.08
N SER A 92 2.09 -12.61 15.42
CA SER A 92 0.90 -12.25 14.65
C SER A 92 1.11 -10.97 13.84
N PHE A 93 0.28 -10.77 12.86
CA PHE A 93 0.31 -9.58 12.01
C PHE A 93 -1.12 -9.11 11.68
N ALA A 94 -1.21 -7.87 11.21
CA ALA A 94 -2.45 -7.24 10.78
C ALA A 94 -3.03 -7.86 9.48
N ALA A 95 -3.74 -7.06 8.70
CA ALA A 95 -4.44 -7.45 7.47
C ALA A 95 -3.58 -8.19 6.43
N TRP A 96 -2.30 -7.83 6.35
CA TRP A 96 -1.37 -8.33 5.34
C TRP A 96 -0.15 -9.00 5.97
N SER A 97 0.50 -9.88 5.21
CA SER A 97 1.70 -10.60 5.64
C SER A 97 2.79 -9.66 6.17
N PRO A 98 3.56 -10.03 7.21
CA PRO A 98 4.68 -9.26 7.73
C PRO A 98 5.78 -9.02 6.67
N VAL A 99 5.82 -9.82 5.60
CA VAL A 99 6.71 -9.60 4.45
C VAL A 99 6.49 -8.23 3.80
N LEU A 100 5.30 -7.65 3.93
CA LEU A 100 4.98 -6.32 3.39
C LEU A 100 5.88 -5.23 3.98
N VAL A 101 6.24 -5.32 5.25
CA VAL A 101 7.05 -4.31 5.95
C VAL A 101 8.56 -4.62 5.97
N TRP A 102 9.02 -5.75 5.39
CA TRP A 102 10.44 -6.08 5.35
C TRP A 102 11.36 -5.00 4.73
N PRO A 103 10.98 -4.29 3.67
CA PRO A 103 11.80 -3.17 3.19
C PRO A 103 11.98 -2.06 4.22
N TRP A 104 10.95 -1.74 4.99
CA TRP A 104 11.05 -0.80 6.10
C TRP A 104 11.93 -1.33 7.23
N LEU A 105 11.85 -2.63 7.53
CA LEU A 105 12.74 -3.29 8.47
C LEU A 105 14.21 -3.14 8.05
N LEU A 106 14.54 -3.37 6.77
CA LEU A 106 15.89 -3.17 6.24
C LEU A 106 16.34 -1.70 6.38
N TYR A 107 15.44 -0.75 6.14
CA TYR A 107 15.72 0.66 6.38
C TYR A 107 16.01 0.92 7.87
N GLY A 108 15.18 0.41 8.76
CA GLY A 108 15.30 0.57 10.21
C GLY A 108 16.62 -0.02 10.76
N LEU A 109 17.05 -1.18 10.25
CA LEU A 109 18.34 -1.80 10.61
C LEU A 109 19.55 -0.95 10.22
N ILE A 110 19.44 -0.16 9.13
CA ILE A 110 20.56 0.63 8.60
C ILE A 110 20.58 2.06 9.17
N PHE A 111 19.40 2.69 9.26
CA PHE A 111 19.26 4.12 9.56
C PHE A 111 18.56 4.41 10.89
N GLY A 112 18.14 3.38 11.60
CA GLY A 112 17.28 3.49 12.78
C GLY A 112 15.79 3.62 12.42
N TRP A 113 14.92 3.31 13.40
CA TRP A 113 13.48 3.39 13.26
C TRP A 113 12.93 4.49 14.17
N ASN A 114 12.21 5.43 13.60
CA ASN A 114 11.60 6.55 14.31
C ASN A 114 10.32 7.00 13.57
N LEU A 115 9.58 7.93 14.15
CA LEU A 115 8.29 8.39 13.62
C LEU A 115 8.33 8.84 12.15
N MET A 116 9.47 9.32 11.65
CA MET A 116 9.62 9.76 10.25
C MET A 116 10.26 8.71 9.34
N ALA A 117 10.73 7.58 9.90
CA ALA A 117 11.38 6.53 9.12
C ALA A 117 10.52 5.98 7.98
N PRO A 118 9.18 5.77 8.13
CA PRO A 118 8.32 5.38 7.00
C PRO A 118 8.38 6.36 5.83
N VAL A 119 8.34 7.67 6.09
CA VAL A 119 8.39 8.71 5.04
C VAL A 119 9.72 8.69 4.30
N TYR A 120 10.82 8.69 5.03
CA TYR A 120 12.16 8.70 4.41
C TYR A 120 12.43 7.41 3.63
N SER A 121 12.05 6.27 4.18
CA SER A 121 12.19 4.98 3.48
C SER A 121 11.31 4.91 2.23
N ASN A 122 10.08 5.40 2.26
CA ASN A 122 9.18 5.44 1.12
C ASN A 122 9.76 6.28 -0.02
N ILE A 123 10.28 7.48 0.28
CA ILE A 123 10.94 8.35 -0.71
C ILE A 123 12.15 7.64 -1.30
N LEU A 124 13.00 7.03 -0.45
CA LEU A 124 14.19 6.31 -0.88
C LEU A 124 13.86 5.15 -1.82
N PHE A 125 12.91 4.29 -1.44
CA PHE A 125 12.56 3.09 -2.24
C PHE A 125 11.97 3.47 -3.59
N LEU A 126 11.08 4.46 -3.63
CA LEU A 126 10.52 4.88 -4.91
C LEU A 126 11.57 5.59 -5.79
N THR A 127 12.47 6.36 -5.19
CA THR A 127 13.62 6.94 -5.89
C THR A 127 14.48 5.87 -6.53
N LEU A 128 14.88 4.86 -5.77
CA LEU A 128 15.67 3.74 -6.29
C LEU A 128 14.93 2.96 -7.38
N ALA A 129 13.64 2.73 -7.20
CA ALA A 129 12.79 2.03 -8.17
C ALA A 129 12.70 2.79 -9.50
N LEU A 130 12.53 4.11 -9.47
CA LEU A 130 12.48 4.94 -10.68
C LEU A 130 13.84 5.00 -11.40
N VAL A 131 14.95 5.08 -10.66
CA VAL A 131 16.30 4.98 -11.22
C VAL A 131 16.50 3.65 -11.94
N LEU A 132 16.14 2.54 -11.28
CA LEU A 132 16.22 1.19 -11.86
C LEU A 132 15.29 1.04 -13.08
N PHE A 133 14.08 1.60 -13.01
CA PHE A 133 13.16 1.60 -14.14
C PHE A 133 13.75 2.30 -15.36
N VAL A 134 14.34 3.49 -15.18
CA VAL A 134 15.02 4.22 -16.26
C VAL A 134 16.20 3.42 -16.83
N ALA A 135 16.97 2.77 -15.98
CA ALA A 135 18.11 1.93 -16.42
C ALA A 135 17.64 0.71 -17.23
N LEU A 136 16.53 0.08 -16.84
CA LEU A 136 15.96 -1.10 -17.49
C LEU A 136 15.26 -0.78 -18.80
N VAL A 137 14.43 0.28 -18.83
CA VAL A 137 13.58 0.64 -19.98
C VAL A 137 14.32 1.52 -20.98
N ARG A 138 15.26 2.35 -20.50
CA ARG A 138 15.99 3.35 -21.30
C ARG A 138 15.06 4.28 -22.09
N PRO A 139 14.14 5.01 -21.43
CA PRO A 139 13.15 5.83 -22.08
C PRO A 139 13.80 6.93 -22.93
N THR A 140 13.14 7.31 -24.04
CA THR A 140 13.49 8.52 -24.80
C THR A 140 13.21 9.77 -23.93
N TRP A 141 13.75 10.92 -24.29
CA TRP A 141 13.47 12.17 -23.57
C TRP A 141 11.98 12.53 -23.52
N LYS A 142 11.24 12.26 -24.62
CA LYS A 142 9.78 12.46 -24.67
C LYS A 142 9.04 11.52 -23.70
N GLN A 143 9.46 10.27 -23.63
CA GLN A 143 8.89 9.30 -22.67
C GLN A 143 9.24 9.65 -21.23
N LEU A 144 10.47 10.12 -20.99
CA LEU A 144 10.90 10.56 -19.67
C LEU A 144 10.11 11.78 -19.19
N GLY A 145 9.94 12.79 -20.05
CA GLY A 145 9.11 13.96 -19.74
C GLY A 145 7.65 13.60 -19.47
N LEU A 146 7.09 12.67 -20.27
CA LEU A 146 5.73 12.18 -20.01
C LEU A 146 5.64 11.37 -18.71
N LEU A 147 6.63 10.53 -18.43
CA LEU A 147 6.69 9.79 -17.16
C LEU A 147 6.72 10.74 -15.96
N ALA A 148 7.55 11.78 -16.01
CA ALA A 148 7.61 12.80 -14.99
C ALA A 148 6.27 13.53 -14.83
N LEU A 149 5.64 13.95 -15.94
CA LEU A 149 4.32 14.59 -15.92
C LEU A 149 3.25 13.70 -15.30
N LEU A 150 3.13 12.45 -15.75
CA LEU A 150 2.13 11.52 -15.23
C LEU A 150 2.38 11.17 -13.76
N PHE A 151 3.65 11.06 -13.35
CA PHE A 151 4.02 10.85 -11.95
C PHE A 151 3.59 12.05 -11.08
N CYS A 152 3.90 13.29 -11.49
CA CYS A 152 3.49 14.49 -10.77
C CYS A 152 1.96 14.63 -10.68
N CYS A 153 1.25 14.22 -11.74
CA CYS A 153 -0.22 14.29 -11.76
C CYS A 153 -0.90 13.16 -10.96
N PHE A 154 -0.21 12.06 -10.71
CA PHE A 154 -0.77 10.94 -9.95
C PHE A 154 -0.48 11.09 -8.45
N MET A 155 -1.26 11.96 -7.82
CA MET A 155 -1.11 12.33 -6.40
C MET A 155 -1.00 11.15 -5.41
N PRO A 156 -1.61 9.96 -5.63
CA PRO A 156 -1.40 8.84 -4.74
C PRO A 156 0.06 8.46 -4.52
N TYR A 157 0.97 8.62 -5.48
CA TYR A 157 2.39 8.43 -5.24
C TYR A 157 2.91 9.35 -4.13
N THR A 158 2.58 10.64 -4.23
CA THR A 158 3.03 11.65 -3.26
C THR A 158 2.39 11.41 -1.89
N ARG A 159 1.08 11.15 -1.86
CA ARG A 159 0.37 10.89 -0.60
C ARG A 159 0.93 9.69 0.14
N TYR A 160 1.16 8.57 -0.55
CA TYR A 160 1.71 7.37 0.06
C TYR A 160 3.21 7.45 0.37
N MET A 161 3.96 8.37 -0.24
CA MET A 161 5.31 8.69 0.23
C MET A 161 5.32 9.43 1.57
N LEU A 162 4.29 10.23 1.83
CA LEU A 162 4.20 11.12 3.01
C LEU A 162 3.35 10.54 4.15
N CYS A 163 3.20 9.23 4.21
CA CYS A 163 2.42 8.55 5.24
C CYS A 163 3.06 7.24 5.68
N GLY A 164 2.53 6.66 6.76
CA GLY A 164 2.96 5.39 7.32
C GLY A 164 2.32 4.16 6.68
N MET A 165 1.72 4.30 5.48
CA MET A 165 1.15 3.18 4.75
C MET A 165 2.19 2.54 3.82
N PRO A 166 2.27 1.19 3.77
CA PRO A 166 3.31 0.48 3.02
C PRO A 166 3.02 0.33 1.52
N GLU A 167 2.02 1.01 0.96
CA GLU A 167 1.65 0.96 -0.46
C GLU A 167 2.82 1.33 -1.38
N ILE A 168 3.66 2.29 -0.98
CA ILE A 168 4.85 2.69 -1.74
C ILE A 168 5.84 1.55 -1.92
N ILE A 169 5.91 0.62 -1.00
CA ILE A 169 6.76 -0.58 -1.14
C ILE A 169 6.30 -1.39 -2.35
N CYS A 170 5.00 -1.64 -2.44
CA CYS A 170 4.42 -2.35 -3.58
C CYS A 170 4.61 -1.57 -4.89
N PHE A 171 4.40 -0.24 -4.88
CA PHE A 171 4.60 0.61 -6.07
C PHE A 171 6.06 0.57 -6.54
N SER A 172 6.99 0.62 -5.61
CA SER A 172 8.43 0.56 -5.90
C SER A 172 8.82 -0.79 -6.52
N LEU A 173 8.40 -1.90 -5.93
CA LEU A 173 8.67 -3.23 -6.46
C LEU A 173 8.01 -3.45 -7.82
N LEU A 174 6.78 -3.00 -8.02
CA LEU A 174 6.07 -3.08 -9.29
C LEU A 174 6.71 -2.20 -10.37
N THR A 175 7.25 -1.04 -9.99
CA THR A 175 8.01 -0.17 -10.90
C THR A 175 9.23 -0.91 -11.44
N VAL A 176 10.01 -1.55 -10.57
CA VAL A 176 11.16 -2.38 -10.97
C VAL A 176 10.71 -3.60 -11.78
N TYR A 177 9.69 -4.31 -11.31
CA TYR A 177 9.14 -5.47 -11.99
C TYR A 177 8.69 -5.14 -13.42
N TRP A 178 7.92 -4.06 -13.61
CA TRP A 178 7.45 -3.66 -14.94
C TRP A 178 8.61 -3.27 -15.86
N GLY A 179 9.58 -2.51 -15.35
CA GLY A 179 10.80 -2.20 -16.09
C GLY A 179 11.57 -3.45 -16.52
N LEU A 180 11.70 -4.43 -15.63
CA LEU A 180 12.34 -5.71 -15.89
C LEU A 180 11.55 -6.55 -16.91
N LEU A 181 10.22 -6.56 -16.82
CA LEU A 181 9.36 -7.28 -17.76
C LEU A 181 9.48 -6.72 -19.18
N VAL A 182 9.44 -5.39 -19.33
CA VAL A 182 9.64 -4.70 -20.62
C VAL A 182 11.04 -5.02 -21.18
N ASN A 183 12.07 -4.99 -20.35
CA ASN A 183 13.44 -5.32 -20.73
C ASN A 183 13.57 -6.81 -21.14
N THR A 184 12.92 -7.72 -20.40
CA THR A 184 12.93 -9.16 -20.68
C THR A 184 12.19 -9.48 -21.97
N ALA A 185 11.06 -8.82 -22.24
CA ALA A 185 10.32 -8.99 -23.50
C ALA A 185 11.16 -8.61 -24.73
N ASN A 186 12.10 -7.68 -24.57
CA ASN A 186 13.03 -7.30 -25.64
C ASN A 186 14.22 -8.26 -25.77
N ARG A 187 14.81 -8.69 -24.66
CA ARG A 187 15.95 -9.61 -24.61
C ARG A 187 15.80 -10.58 -23.43
N GLU A 188 15.20 -11.70 -23.71
CA GLU A 188 14.95 -12.75 -22.72
C GLU A 188 16.24 -13.47 -22.32
N THR A 189 16.48 -13.60 -21.02
CA THR A 189 17.54 -14.41 -20.42
C THR A 189 16.99 -15.17 -19.21
N GLY A 190 17.60 -16.32 -18.87
CA GLY A 190 17.18 -17.14 -17.72
C GLY A 190 17.22 -16.36 -16.40
N GLY A 191 18.27 -15.58 -16.17
CA GLY A 191 18.42 -14.78 -14.94
C GLY A 191 17.34 -13.71 -14.79
N LYS A 192 16.96 -13.02 -15.87
CA LYS A 192 15.85 -12.03 -15.82
C LYS A 192 14.51 -12.69 -15.54
N LEU A 193 14.28 -13.88 -16.13
CA LEU A 193 13.08 -14.66 -15.90
C LEU A 193 12.99 -15.11 -14.45
N ALA A 194 14.08 -15.63 -13.89
CA ALA A 194 14.17 -16.00 -12.48
C ALA A 194 13.91 -14.79 -11.56
N LEU A 195 14.47 -13.63 -11.89
CA LEU A 195 14.25 -12.40 -11.10
C LEU A 195 12.78 -11.92 -11.20
N LEU A 196 12.11 -12.06 -12.34
CA LEU A 196 10.68 -11.77 -12.46
C LEU A 196 9.83 -12.69 -11.58
N PHE A 197 10.14 -13.99 -11.55
CA PHE A 197 9.48 -14.92 -10.64
C PHE A 197 9.75 -14.57 -9.17
N LEU A 198 10.99 -14.27 -8.81
CA LEU A 198 11.36 -13.87 -7.45
C LEU A 198 10.60 -12.61 -7.00
N LEU A 199 10.59 -11.55 -7.80
CA LEU A 199 9.86 -10.32 -7.49
C LEU A 199 8.35 -10.57 -7.44
N GLY A 200 7.80 -11.34 -8.37
CA GLY A 200 6.38 -11.69 -8.37
C GLY A 200 5.99 -12.52 -7.14
N SER A 201 6.81 -13.49 -6.74
CA SER A 201 6.59 -14.27 -5.52
C SER A 201 6.69 -13.40 -4.27
N LEU A 202 7.71 -12.55 -4.16
CA LEU A 202 7.85 -11.62 -3.03
C LEU A 202 6.63 -10.72 -2.90
N MET A 203 6.17 -10.11 -3.99
CA MET A 203 4.97 -9.28 -4.01
C MET A 203 3.70 -10.08 -3.65
N THR A 204 3.60 -11.34 -4.08
CA THR A 204 2.48 -12.23 -3.71
C THR A 204 2.48 -12.54 -2.22
N LEU A 205 3.66 -12.76 -1.62
CA LEU A 205 3.79 -12.95 -0.17
C LEU A 205 3.43 -11.68 0.61
N MET A 206 3.61 -10.50 0.03
CA MET A 206 3.14 -9.24 0.61
C MET A 206 1.62 -9.09 0.51
N ARG A 207 1.07 -9.30 -0.69
CA ARG A 207 -0.36 -9.16 -1.00
C ARG A 207 -0.78 -10.25 -1.99
N PRO A 208 -1.65 -11.20 -1.61
CA PRO A 208 -1.90 -12.42 -2.40
C PRO A 208 -2.48 -12.16 -3.79
N TYR A 209 -3.24 -11.08 -3.99
CA TYR A 209 -3.78 -10.74 -5.30
C TYR A 209 -2.69 -10.34 -6.32
N LEU A 210 -1.46 -10.05 -5.88
CA LEU A 210 -0.31 -9.78 -6.75
C LEU A 210 0.24 -11.05 -7.41
N ILE A 211 -0.31 -12.23 -7.11
CA ILE A 211 -0.03 -13.49 -7.82
C ILE A 211 -0.27 -13.36 -9.33
N LEU A 212 -1.15 -12.43 -9.74
CA LEU A 212 -1.36 -12.10 -11.16
C LEU A 212 -0.06 -11.69 -11.86
N PHE A 213 0.92 -11.15 -11.13
CA PHE A 213 2.21 -10.77 -11.69
C PHE A 213 3.15 -11.97 -11.93
N LEU A 214 2.81 -13.17 -11.47
CA LEU A 214 3.51 -14.40 -11.84
C LEU A 214 3.09 -14.93 -13.24
N LEU A 215 1.95 -14.49 -13.78
CA LEU A 215 1.45 -14.98 -15.07
C LEU A 215 2.34 -14.55 -16.26
N ALA A 216 2.93 -13.35 -16.22
CA ALA A 216 3.78 -12.89 -17.31
C ALA A 216 5.08 -13.72 -17.43
N PRO A 217 5.90 -13.93 -16.38
CA PRO A 217 7.05 -14.80 -16.45
C PRO A 217 6.66 -16.26 -16.73
N ALA A 218 5.52 -16.74 -16.23
CA ALA A 218 5.01 -18.05 -16.54
C ALA A 218 4.76 -18.22 -18.05
N TRP A 219 4.05 -17.26 -18.66
CA TRP A 219 3.82 -17.26 -20.10
C TRP A 219 5.13 -17.24 -20.92
N LEU A 220 6.12 -16.42 -20.52
CA LEU A 220 7.43 -16.39 -21.17
C LEU A 220 8.14 -17.75 -21.06
N TRP A 221 8.09 -18.39 -19.90
CA TRP A 221 8.73 -19.68 -19.66
C TRP A 221 8.04 -20.82 -20.43
N ILE A 222 6.71 -20.86 -20.42
CA ILE A 222 5.92 -21.85 -21.20
C ILE A 222 6.21 -21.72 -22.68
N ARG A 223 6.25 -20.51 -23.22
CA ARG A 223 6.59 -20.28 -24.64
C ARG A 223 7.97 -20.86 -25.00
N ARG A 224 8.94 -20.79 -24.07
CA ARG A 224 10.30 -21.26 -24.29
C ARG A 224 10.48 -22.75 -24.04
N LYS A 225 9.88 -23.31 -23.00
CA LYS A 225 10.11 -24.67 -22.50
C LYS A 225 8.87 -25.57 -22.55
N LYS A 226 7.78 -25.11 -23.16
CA LYS A 226 6.49 -25.82 -23.31
C LYS A 226 6.05 -26.49 -22.00
N GLY A 227 5.88 -27.83 -21.98
CA GLY A 227 5.40 -28.56 -20.79
C GLY A 227 6.27 -28.39 -19.55
N ALA A 228 7.61 -28.40 -19.69
CA ALA A 228 8.50 -28.14 -18.56
C ALA A 228 8.35 -26.69 -18.01
N GLY A 229 8.12 -25.71 -18.90
CA GLY A 229 7.82 -24.35 -18.48
C GLY A 229 6.49 -24.24 -17.75
N LEU A 230 5.46 -24.99 -18.19
CA LEU A 230 4.17 -25.04 -17.49
C LEU A 230 4.31 -25.67 -16.10
N ALA A 231 4.92 -26.85 -16.01
CA ALA A 231 5.12 -27.54 -14.74
C ALA A 231 5.92 -26.69 -13.75
N GLY A 232 7.04 -26.08 -14.19
CA GLY A 232 7.84 -25.18 -13.34
C GLY A 232 7.09 -23.93 -12.91
N SER A 233 6.29 -23.32 -13.78
CA SER A 233 5.47 -22.14 -13.44
C SER A 233 4.40 -22.50 -12.41
N LEU A 234 3.71 -23.61 -12.58
CA LEU A 234 2.71 -24.10 -11.61
C LEU A 234 3.36 -24.42 -10.26
N ALA A 235 4.57 -25.02 -10.26
CA ALA A 235 5.32 -25.27 -9.05
C ALA A 235 5.67 -23.97 -8.31
N VAL A 236 6.21 -22.95 -8.99
CA VAL A 236 6.52 -21.64 -8.37
C VAL A 236 5.27 -20.99 -7.81
N MET A 237 4.17 -20.97 -8.57
CA MET A 237 2.90 -20.37 -8.12
C MET A 237 2.33 -21.15 -6.92
N GLY A 238 2.35 -22.48 -6.97
CA GLY A 238 1.88 -23.35 -5.88
C GLY A 238 2.70 -23.19 -4.61
N VAL A 239 4.04 -23.16 -4.72
CA VAL A 239 4.93 -22.91 -3.57
C VAL A 239 4.68 -21.52 -3.00
N THR A 240 4.57 -20.49 -3.85
CA THR A 240 4.31 -19.11 -3.38
C THR A 240 2.97 -19.01 -2.65
N ALA A 241 1.91 -19.58 -3.22
CA ALA A 241 0.58 -19.60 -2.58
C ALA A 241 0.58 -20.42 -1.29
N GLY A 242 1.27 -21.57 -1.27
CA GLY A 242 1.44 -22.39 -0.07
C GLY A 242 2.19 -21.67 1.04
N CYS A 243 3.30 -21.00 0.73
CA CYS A 243 4.03 -20.16 1.68
C CYS A 243 3.15 -19.04 2.26
N TYR A 244 2.37 -18.35 1.42
CA TYR A 244 1.42 -17.34 1.91
C TYR A 244 0.37 -17.97 2.84
N GLY A 245 -0.18 -19.12 2.47
CA GLY A 245 -1.14 -19.86 3.30
C GLY A 245 -0.57 -20.25 4.66
N LEU A 246 0.68 -20.73 4.70
CA LEU A 246 1.37 -21.05 5.94
C LEU A 246 1.61 -19.80 6.80
N ILE A 247 2.09 -18.70 6.21
CA ILE A 247 2.27 -17.43 6.91
C ILE A 247 0.94 -17.00 7.54
N LYS A 248 -0.15 -17.04 6.77
CA LYS A 248 -1.46 -16.64 7.28
C LYS A 248 -1.98 -17.56 8.38
N HIS A 249 -1.76 -18.87 8.25
CA HIS A 249 -2.22 -19.86 9.23
C HIS A 249 -1.51 -19.71 10.58
N TYR A 250 -0.18 -19.52 10.56
CA TYR A 250 0.61 -19.47 11.78
C TYR A 250 0.78 -18.07 12.38
N LEU A 251 0.69 -17.03 11.57
CA LEU A 251 0.97 -15.66 11.99
C LEU A 251 -0.23 -14.72 11.86
N GLY A 252 -1.33 -15.15 11.24
CA GLY A 252 -2.53 -14.32 11.07
C GLY A 252 -3.30 -14.18 12.37
N ALA A 253 -3.80 -12.99 12.67
CA ALA A 253 -4.69 -12.77 13.80
C ALA A 253 -6.01 -13.55 13.61
N GLU A 254 -6.45 -14.27 14.65
CA GLU A 254 -7.57 -15.22 14.62
C GLU A 254 -8.90 -14.58 14.20
N TYR A 255 -9.21 -13.41 14.73
CA TYR A 255 -10.49 -12.72 14.53
C TYR A 255 -10.46 -11.71 13.40
N PHE A 256 -9.36 -11.66 12.64
CA PHE A 256 -9.32 -10.77 11.49
C PHE A 256 -10.27 -11.27 10.40
N THR A 257 -11.35 -10.53 10.17
CA THR A 257 -12.31 -10.84 9.10
C THR A 257 -11.59 -10.86 7.75
N PRO A 258 -11.70 -11.94 6.96
CA PRO A 258 -11.09 -12.00 5.65
C PRO A 258 -11.50 -10.79 4.80
N LEU A 259 -10.50 -10.07 4.26
CA LEU A 259 -10.74 -8.91 3.39
C LEU A 259 -11.54 -9.27 2.14
N PHE A 260 -11.31 -10.49 1.63
CA PHE A 260 -12.02 -11.00 0.46
C PHE A 260 -13.00 -12.09 0.87
N LYS A 261 -14.29 -11.80 0.69
CA LYS A 261 -15.38 -12.75 0.97
C LYS A 261 -15.48 -13.79 -0.13
N THR A 262 -15.52 -15.06 0.24
CA THR A 262 -15.59 -16.19 -0.68
C THR A 262 -16.95 -16.89 -0.68
N GLU A 263 -17.94 -16.37 0.02
CA GLU A 263 -19.31 -16.91 0.17
C GLU A 263 -20.00 -17.19 -1.17
N TRP A 264 -19.60 -16.51 -2.24
CA TRP A 264 -20.09 -16.76 -3.60
C TRP A 264 -19.71 -18.14 -4.16
N LEU A 265 -18.75 -18.85 -3.53
CA LEU A 265 -18.38 -20.24 -3.88
C LEU A 265 -19.32 -21.28 -3.27
N ASP A 266 -19.99 -20.96 -2.18
CA ASP A 266 -20.81 -21.91 -1.41
C ASP A 266 -21.87 -22.63 -2.24
N PRO A 267 -22.63 -21.97 -3.14
CA PRO A 267 -23.57 -22.67 -4.00
C PRO A 267 -22.92 -23.73 -4.90
N PHE A 268 -21.67 -23.47 -5.35
CA PHE A 268 -20.93 -24.44 -6.19
C PHE A 268 -20.48 -25.64 -5.37
N LEU A 269 -20.02 -25.41 -4.15
CA LEU A 269 -19.62 -26.47 -3.21
C LEU A 269 -20.81 -27.36 -2.82
N GLN A 270 -22.01 -26.78 -2.79
CA GLN A 270 -23.28 -27.48 -2.53
C GLN A 270 -23.90 -28.11 -3.77
N GLY A 271 -23.26 -28.03 -4.95
CA GLY A 271 -23.76 -28.58 -6.20
C GLY A 271 -24.83 -27.74 -6.92
N HIS A 272 -25.14 -26.53 -6.41
CA HIS A 272 -26.13 -25.63 -7.00
C HIS A 272 -25.52 -24.70 -8.07
N PHE A 273 -24.93 -25.26 -9.13
CA PHE A 273 -24.16 -24.53 -10.13
C PHE A 273 -24.91 -23.35 -10.80
N LEU A 274 -26.16 -23.59 -11.24
CA LEU A 274 -26.97 -22.53 -11.87
C LEU A 274 -27.31 -21.39 -10.89
N GLY A 275 -27.61 -21.72 -9.64
CA GLY A 275 -27.81 -20.76 -8.57
C GLY A 275 -26.55 -19.94 -8.30
N GLY A 276 -25.38 -20.57 -8.25
CA GLY A 276 -24.09 -19.93 -8.10
C GLY A 276 -23.77 -18.95 -9.25
N ILE A 277 -23.94 -19.38 -10.49
CA ILE A 277 -23.75 -18.52 -11.68
C ILE A 277 -24.69 -17.30 -11.63
N ARG A 278 -25.97 -17.51 -11.33
CA ARG A 278 -26.94 -16.42 -11.21
C ARG A 278 -26.56 -15.44 -10.09
N GLY A 279 -26.12 -15.95 -8.94
CA GLY A 279 -25.65 -15.13 -7.81
C GLY A 279 -24.44 -14.27 -8.18
N ILE A 280 -23.42 -14.85 -8.85
CA ILE A 280 -22.25 -14.12 -9.34
C ILE A 280 -22.66 -13.01 -10.31
N LEU A 281 -23.50 -13.31 -11.30
CA LEU A 281 -23.94 -12.32 -12.29
C LEU A 281 -24.76 -11.19 -11.64
N ALA A 282 -25.63 -11.53 -10.70
CA ALA A 282 -26.40 -10.54 -9.94
C ALA A 282 -25.50 -9.63 -9.11
N LYS A 283 -24.50 -10.18 -8.43
CA LYS A 283 -23.55 -9.41 -7.62
C LYS A 283 -22.67 -8.50 -8.51
N ILE A 284 -22.12 -9.02 -9.61
CA ILE A 284 -21.36 -8.20 -10.57
C ILE A 284 -22.22 -7.06 -11.12
N TYR A 285 -23.49 -7.32 -11.43
CA TYR A 285 -24.40 -6.29 -11.92
C TYR A 285 -24.65 -5.22 -10.86
N TYR A 286 -24.97 -5.60 -9.63
CA TYR A 286 -25.25 -4.68 -8.53
C TYR A 286 -24.02 -3.83 -8.18
N GLU A 287 -22.87 -4.46 -7.92
CA GLU A 287 -21.63 -3.77 -7.58
C GLU A 287 -21.08 -2.95 -8.77
N GLY A 288 -21.23 -3.46 -10.00
CA GLY A 288 -20.87 -2.72 -11.20
C GLY A 288 -21.72 -1.46 -11.37
N ARG A 289 -23.05 -1.54 -11.13
CA ARG A 289 -23.92 -0.37 -11.11
C ARG A 289 -23.49 0.63 -10.04
N THR A 290 -23.15 0.17 -8.86
CA THR A 290 -22.65 1.00 -7.75
C THR A 290 -21.34 1.69 -8.15
N PHE A 291 -20.39 0.97 -8.76
CA PHE A 291 -19.14 1.54 -9.27
C PHE A 291 -19.38 2.70 -10.26
N PHE A 292 -20.24 2.50 -11.26
CA PHE A 292 -20.53 3.54 -12.24
C PHE A 292 -21.33 4.71 -11.62
N ALA A 293 -22.22 4.44 -10.68
CA ALA A 293 -22.96 5.48 -9.97
C ALA A 293 -22.01 6.37 -9.13
N LEU A 294 -21.11 5.75 -8.36
CA LEU A 294 -20.09 6.45 -7.57
C LEU A 294 -19.16 7.28 -8.47
N THR A 295 -18.74 6.70 -9.61
CA THR A 295 -17.90 7.41 -10.57
C THR A 295 -18.61 8.66 -11.10
N LEU A 296 -19.85 8.52 -11.57
CA LEU A 296 -20.62 9.66 -12.12
C LEU A 296 -20.98 10.69 -11.05
N GLN A 297 -21.36 10.23 -9.85
CA GLN A 297 -21.66 11.11 -8.72
C GLN A 297 -20.41 11.88 -8.31
N GLY A 298 -19.27 11.20 -8.14
CA GLY A 298 -18.00 11.83 -7.81
C GLY A 298 -17.56 12.83 -8.85
N LEU A 299 -17.71 12.51 -10.15
CA LEU A 299 -17.43 13.44 -11.23
C LEU A 299 -18.33 14.69 -11.21
N LYS A 300 -19.61 14.55 -10.86
CA LYS A 300 -20.54 15.68 -10.75
C LYS A 300 -20.27 16.54 -9.52
N SER A 301 -19.95 15.92 -8.40
CA SER A 301 -19.75 16.60 -7.12
C SER A 301 -18.31 17.08 -6.91
N GLY A 302 -17.39 16.86 -7.86
CA GLY A 302 -15.98 17.23 -7.73
C GLY A 302 -15.22 16.39 -6.70
N LEU A 303 -15.66 15.15 -6.41
CA LEU A 303 -15.00 14.26 -5.47
C LEU A 303 -13.82 13.53 -6.13
N ALA A 304 -12.70 13.50 -5.44
CA ALA A 304 -11.47 12.85 -5.91
C ALA A 304 -11.66 11.35 -6.23
N GLU A 305 -12.51 10.66 -5.49
CA GLU A 305 -12.81 9.24 -5.72
C GLU A 305 -13.46 8.98 -7.09
N GLY A 306 -14.39 9.83 -7.53
CA GLY A 306 -14.96 9.71 -8.87
C GLY A 306 -13.92 9.92 -9.98
N ALA A 307 -13.01 10.87 -9.79
CA ALA A 307 -11.89 11.08 -10.71
C ALA A 307 -10.91 9.89 -10.67
N PHE A 308 -10.67 9.27 -9.52
CA PHE A 308 -9.87 8.07 -9.38
C PHE A 308 -10.40 6.91 -10.22
N PHE A 309 -11.70 6.63 -10.14
CA PHE A 309 -12.33 5.60 -10.97
C PHE A 309 -12.32 5.97 -12.47
N ALA A 310 -12.44 7.24 -12.80
CA ALA A 310 -12.30 7.70 -14.19
C ALA A 310 -10.88 7.44 -14.73
N ILE A 311 -9.83 7.65 -13.93
CA ILE A 311 -8.45 7.31 -14.29
C ILE A 311 -8.32 5.81 -14.54
N PHE A 312 -8.89 4.98 -13.66
CA PHE A 312 -8.87 3.53 -13.81
C PHE A 312 -9.49 3.10 -15.15
N LEU A 313 -10.68 3.61 -15.47
CA LEU A 313 -11.36 3.32 -16.73
C LEU A 313 -10.58 3.83 -17.96
N ALA A 314 -9.96 5.01 -17.86
CA ALA A 314 -9.13 5.57 -18.91
C ALA A 314 -7.89 4.69 -19.18
N LEU A 315 -7.22 4.24 -18.12
CA LEU A 315 -6.05 3.34 -18.22
C LEU A 315 -6.46 2.01 -18.86
N LEU A 316 -7.50 1.37 -18.35
CA LEU A 316 -8.00 0.09 -18.89
C LEU A 316 -8.38 0.24 -20.37
N SER A 317 -9.11 1.30 -20.73
CA SER A 317 -9.53 1.57 -22.12
C SER A 317 -8.31 1.76 -23.04
N VAL A 318 -7.30 2.52 -22.61
CA VAL A 318 -6.07 2.74 -23.41
C VAL A 318 -5.30 1.43 -23.59
N LEU A 319 -5.18 0.62 -22.54
CA LEU A 319 -4.49 -0.68 -22.60
C LEU A 319 -5.19 -1.63 -23.56
N CYS A 320 -6.50 -1.78 -23.46
CA CYS A 320 -7.31 -2.60 -24.37
C CYS A 320 -7.20 -2.11 -25.81
N TRP A 321 -7.40 -0.82 -26.03
CA TRP A 321 -7.31 -0.22 -27.37
C TRP A 321 -5.93 -0.40 -27.98
N GLN A 322 -4.86 -0.20 -27.18
CA GLN A 322 -3.50 -0.37 -27.67
C GLN A 322 -3.17 -1.85 -27.96
N CYS A 323 -3.65 -2.76 -27.13
CA CYS A 323 -3.52 -4.21 -27.38
C CYS A 323 -4.10 -4.57 -28.76
N VAL A 324 -5.34 -4.16 -29.05
CA VAL A 324 -5.98 -4.41 -30.36
C VAL A 324 -5.21 -3.77 -31.51
N ALA A 325 -4.75 -2.53 -31.32
CA ALA A 325 -3.97 -1.82 -32.33
C ALA A 325 -2.62 -2.50 -32.63
N ASP A 326 -1.95 -3.04 -31.60
CA ASP A 326 -0.69 -3.74 -31.74
C ASP A 326 -0.87 -5.14 -32.39
N LEU A 327 -1.98 -5.84 -32.08
CA LEU A 327 -2.38 -7.06 -32.76
C LEU A 327 -2.59 -6.83 -34.27
N ARG A 328 -3.35 -5.79 -34.63
CA ARG A 328 -3.59 -5.42 -36.05
C ARG A 328 -2.29 -5.09 -36.79
N LYS A 329 -1.32 -4.48 -36.09
CA LYS A 329 0.01 -4.15 -36.63
C LYS A 329 1.03 -5.28 -36.51
N LYS A 330 0.60 -6.47 -36.08
CA LYS A 330 1.45 -7.64 -35.85
C LYS A 330 2.60 -7.40 -34.85
N ARG A 331 2.47 -6.45 -33.95
CA ARG A 331 3.42 -6.13 -32.87
C ARG A 331 3.16 -7.03 -31.66
N ARG A 332 3.37 -8.33 -31.81
CA ARG A 332 2.95 -9.36 -30.84
C ARG A 332 3.47 -9.12 -29.41
N LYS A 333 4.72 -8.63 -29.24
CA LYS A 333 5.30 -8.38 -27.91
C LYS A 333 4.57 -7.25 -27.18
N GLN A 334 4.33 -6.13 -27.86
CA GLN A 334 3.62 -4.99 -27.29
C GLN A 334 2.15 -5.35 -27.00
N ALA A 335 1.52 -6.06 -27.94
CA ALA A 335 0.15 -6.56 -27.73
C ALA A 335 0.06 -7.46 -26.49
N MET A 336 1.04 -8.35 -26.28
CA MET A 336 1.10 -9.20 -25.09
C MET A 336 1.24 -8.38 -23.81
N LEU A 337 2.16 -7.43 -23.73
CA LEU A 337 2.36 -6.59 -22.55
C LEU A 337 1.10 -5.78 -22.21
N ASN A 338 0.50 -5.13 -23.22
CA ASN A 338 -0.70 -4.33 -23.02
C ASN A 338 -1.93 -5.18 -22.69
N GLY A 339 -2.09 -6.33 -23.35
CA GLY A 339 -3.18 -7.27 -23.09
C GLY A 339 -3.06 -7.93 -21.71
N TYR A 340 -1.84 -8.30 -21.32
CA TYR A 340 -1.58 -8.83 -19.99
C TYR A 340 -1.92 -7.82 -18.87
N LEU A 341 -1.50 -6.56 -19.02
CA LEU A 341 -1.80 -5.54 -18.02
C LEU A 341 -3.31 -5.23 -17.99
N ALA A 342 -3.96 -5.16 -19.17
CA ALA A 342 -5.42 -5.02 -19.23
C ALA A 342 -6.14 -6.20 -18.55
N PHE A 343 -5.65 -7.42 -18.73
CA PHE A 343 -6.16 -8.60 -18.04
C PHE A 343 -5.99 -8.48 -16.52
N CYS A 344 -4.84 -8.04 -16.02
CA CYS A 344 -4.62 -7.81 -14.59
C CYS A 344 -5.61 -6.77 -14.03
N PHE A 345 -5.81 -5.66 -14.72
CA PHE A 345 -6.79 -4.63 -14.35
C PHE A 345 -8.21 -5.19 -14.26
N PHE A 346 -8.63 -5.89 -15.32
CA PHE A 346 -9.96 -6.48 -15.38
C PHE A 346 -10.16 -7.55 -14.31
N SER A 347 -9.18 -8.43 -14.11
CA SER A 347 -9.24 -9.49 -13.09
C SER A 347 -9.37 -8.90 -11.67
N MET A 348 -8.59 -7.85 -11.37
CA MET A 348 -8.69 -7.21 -10.07
C MET A 348 -10.02 -6.48 -9.89
N TRP A 349 -10.52 -5.80 -10.93
CA TRP A 349 -11.82 -5.16 -10.88
C TRP A 349 -12.95 -6.16 -10.63
N ILE A 350 -12.98 -7.27 -11.35
CA ILE A 350 -13.96 -8.35 -11.12
C ILE A 350 -13.80 -8.95 -9.71
N ALA A 351 -12.57 -9.16 -9.25
CA ALA A 351 -12.34 -9.66 -7.89
C ALA A 351 -12.93 -8.72 -6.83
N LEU A 352 -12.79 -7.40 -7.00
CA LEU A 352 -13.40 -6.42 -6.09
C LEU A 352 -14.93 -6.45 -6.16
N LEU A 353 -15.52 -6.55 -7.36
CA LEU A 353 -16.98 -6.63 -7.50
C LEU A 353 -17.55 -7.89 -6.84
N LEU A 354 -16.81 -9.00 -6.85
CA LEU A 354 -17.28 -10.27 -6.29
C LEU A 354 -16.98 -10.44 -4.81
N MET A 355 -15.81 -10.00 -4.37
CA MET A 355 -15.23 -10.39 -3.09
C MET A 355 -15.12 -9.24 -2.09
N TYR A 356 -15.41 -8.00 -2.51
CA TYR A 356 -15.23 -6.82 -1.67
C TYR A 356 -16.36 -5.81 -1.83
N LYS A 357 -16.37 -4.74 -1.02
CA LYS A 357 -17.27 -3.61 -1.18
C LYS A 357 -16.59 -2.52 -2.02
N MET A 358 -17.23 -2.07 -3.10
CA MET A 358 -16.63 -1.05 -3.98
C MET A 358 -16.25 0.25 -3.28
N LYS A 359 -17.03 0.69 -2.30
CA LYS A 359 -16.73 1.92 -1.53
C LYS A 359 -15.39 1.88 -0.79
N GLU A 360 -14.91 0.69 -0.41
CA GLU A 360 -13.68 0.49 0.35
C GLU A 360 -12.55 -0.09 -0.52
N GLY A 361 -12.86 -0.45 -1.77
CA GLY A 361 -11.97 -1.20 -2.67
C GLY A 361 -11.02 -0.36 -3.50
N SER A 362 -11.15 0.97 -3.52
CA SER A 362 -10.35 1.86 -4.39
C SER A 362 -8.85 1.69 -4.19
N LYS A 363 -8.37 1.56 -2.95
CA LYS A 363 -6.95 1.35 -2.63
C LYS A 363 -6.35 0.08 -3.26
N HIS A 364 -7.14 -0.96 -3.51
CA HIS A 364 -6.66 -2.19 -4.14
C HIS A 364 -6.45 -2.03 -5.66
N LEU A 365 -7.23 -1.17 -6.32
CA LEU A 365 -7.01 -0.81 -7.73
C LEU A 365 -5.75 0.04 -7.91
N LEU A 366 -5.37 0.81 -6.91
CA LEU A 366 -4.27 1.74 -6.95
C LEU A 366 -2.95 1.09 -7.37
N THR A 367 -2.67 -0.10 -6.87
CA THR A 367 -1.45 -0.86 -7.20
C THR A 367 -1.34 -1.14 -8.70
N PHE A 368 -2.46 -1.53 -9.34
CA PHE A 368 -2.51 -1.77 -10.79
C PHE A 368 -2.44 -0.46 -11.58
N MET A 369 -3.11 0.59 -11.12
CA MET A 369 -3.08 1.91 -11.74
C MET A 369 -1.68 2.50 -11.77
N ALA A 370 -0.90 2.33 -10.69
CA ALA A 370 0.50 2.76 -10.65
C ALA A 370 1.31 2.15 -11.81
N VAL A 371 1.19 0.83 -12.02
CA VAL A 371 1.85 0.16 -13.16
C VAL A 371 1.27 0.61 -14.49
N GLY A 372 -0.03 0.82 -14.57
CA GLY A 372 -0.70 1.32 -15.79
C GLY A 372 -0.17 2.68 -16.24
N ILE A 373 0.08 3.59 -15.30
CA ILE A 373 0.67 4.90 -15.57
C ILE A 373 2.08 4.77 -16.13
N LEU A 374 2.93 3.93 -15.51
CA LEU A 374 4.26 3.64 -16.01
C LEU A 374 4.23 3.05 -17.42
N ALA A 375 3.31 2.10 -17.67
CA ALA A 375 3.15 1.47 -18.97
C ALA A 375 2.74 2.48 -20.04
N VAL A 376 1.75 3.35 -19.77
CA VAL A 376 1.29 4.39 -20.71
C VAL A 376 2.39 5.41 -20.98
N ALA A 377 3.19 5.78 -20.00
CA ALA A 377 4.30 6.72 -20.17
C ALA A 377 5.30 6.24 -21.24
N VAL A 378 5.71 4.97 -21.18
CA VAL A 378 6.73 4.41 -22.08
C VAL A 378 6.16 3.75 -23.33
N MET A 379 4.84 3.60 -23.43
CA MET A 379 4.15 2.98 -24.56
C MET A 379 4.37 3.74 -25.86
N GLU A 380 4.65 3.02 -26.94
CA GLU A 380 4.68 3.56 -28.29
C GLU A 380 3.26 3.63 -28.88
N THR A 381 2.60 4.76 -28.69
CA THR A 381 1.23 4.98 -29.15
C THR A 381 1.01 6.40 -29.67
N ARG A 382 -0.13 6.63 -30.34
CA ARG A 382 -0.53 7.98 -30.78
C ARG A 382 -0.85 8.85 -29.56
N PHE A 383 -0.51 10.14 -29.67
CA PHE A 383 -0.60 11.09 -28.56
C PHE A 383 -2.02 11.20 -27.97
N TYR A 384 -3.07 11.15 -28.78
CA TYR A 384 -4.45 11.29 -28.28
C TYR A 384 -4.84 10.21 -27.25
N LYS A 385 -4.27 8.99 -27.34
CA LYS A 385 -4.49 7.94 -26.34
C LYS A 385 -3.86 8.28 -24.98
N LYS A 386 -2.66 8.88 -25.02
CA LYS A 386 -1.98 9.37 -23.82
C LYS A 386 -2.71 10.59 -23.26
N ALA A 387 -3.22 11.48 -24.13
CA ALA A 387 -3.99 12.64 -23.74
C ALA A 387 -5.26 12.29 -22.95
N MET A 388 -5.90 11.14 -23.24
CA MET A 388 -7.04 10.67 -22.45
C MET A 388 -6.66 10.40 -20.98
N VAL A 389 -5.53 9.75 -20.73
CA VAL A 389 -5.03 9.50 -19.37
C VAL A 389 -4.57 10.79 -18.71
N ILE A 390 -3.86 11.65 -19.45
CA ILE A 390 -3.43 12.97 -18.95
C ILE A 390 -4.65 13.80 -18.57
N GLY A 391 -5.70 13.83 -19.40
CA GLY A 391 -6.93 14.55 -19.10
C GLY A 391 -7.61 14.06 -17.83
N ALA A 392 -7.72 12.74 -17.64
CA ALA A 392 -8.28 12.15 -16.42
C ALA A 392 -7.44 12.51 -15.18
N LEU A 393 -6.12 12.50 -15.28
CA LEU A 393 -5.23 12.90 -14.18
C LEU A 393 -5.31 14.40 -13.89
N CYS A 394 -5.46 15.24 -14.92
CA CYS A 394 -5.66 16.69 -14.74
C CYS A 394 -6.99 16.98 -14.03
N VAL A 395 -8.07 16.25 -14.36
CA VAL A 395 -9.35 16.35 -13.65
C VAL A 395 -9.18 15.95 -12.18
N TYR A 396 -8.46 14.87 -11.92
CA TYR A 396 -8.15 14.43 -10.56
C TYR A 396 -7.40 15.52 -9.78
N LEU A 397 -6.36 16.12 -10.35
CA LEU A 397 -5.61 17.22 -9.73
C LEU A 397 -6.45 18.46 -9.49
N PHE A 398 -7.33 18.80 -10.43
CA PHE A 398 -8.20 19.96 -10.30
C PHE A 398 -9.14 19.84 -9.10
N TRP A 399 -9.62 18.62 -8.82
CA TRP A 399 -10.46 18.33 -7.66
C TRP A 399 -9.68 17.98 -6.39
N TYR A 400 -8.38 17.72 -6.52
CA TYR A 400 -7.47 17.58 -5.40
C TYR A 400 -7.14 18.95 -4.79
N ARG A 401 -8.14 19.68 -4.36
CA ARG A 401 -7.95 20.90 -3.57
C ARG A 401 -7.98 20.53 -2.10
N GLY A 402 -7.16 21.20 -1.28
CA GLY A 402 -6.87 20.88 0.12
C GLY A 402 -8.05 20.83 1.11
N ASP A 403 -9.28 20.99 0.62
CA ASP A 403 -10.51 20.91 1.42
C ASP A 403 -11.15 19.51 1.40
N GLN A 404 -10.49 18.52 0.79
CA GLN A 404 -11.01 17.16 0.73
C GLN A 404 -10.57 16.39 1.98
N PRO A 405 -11.51 15.81 2.74
CA PRO A 405 -11.18 15.11 3.98
C PRO A 405 -10.36 13.82 3.73
N GLY A 406 -9.54 13.48 4.69
CA GLY A 406 -8.98 12.17 4.89
C GLY A 406 -7.86 11.78 3.93
N ASP A 407 -8.16 11.04 2.90
CA ASP A 407 -7.21 10.31 2.05
C ASP A 407 -6.16 11.17 1.31
N TYR A 408 -6.31 12.49 1.30
CA TYR A 408 -5.47 13.39 0.51
C TYR A 408 -4.79 14.50 1.32
N GLN A 409 -5.07 14.58 2.61
CA GLN A 409 -4.48 15.59 3.48
C GLN A 409 -3.08 15.16 3.95
N ILE A 410 -2.14 16.11 3.93
CA ILE A 410 -0.83 15.95 4.55
C ILE A 410 -0.92 16.60 5.95
N TYR A 411 -0.55 15.82 6.96
CA TYR A 411 -0.57 16.29 8.34
C TYR A 411 0.80 16.84 8.73
N PHE A 412 0.79 18.01 9.36
CA PHE A 412 1.99 18.69 9.82
C PHE A 412 2.04 18.77 11.34
N ALA A 413 3.25 18.76 11.89
CA ALA A 413 3.48 19.08 13.29
C ALA A 413 3.00 20.50 13.57
N ASN A 414 2.27 20.67 14.67
CA ASN A 414 2.00 21.93 15.32
C ASN A 414 2.44 21.83 16.79
N GLN A 415 2.45 22.95 17.48
CA GLN A 415 2.90 23.01 18.86
C GLN A 415 2.04 22.11 19.76
N GLU A 416 0.72 22.17 19.62
CA GLU A 416 -0.23 21.44 20.45
C GLU A 416 -0.07 19.91 20.29
N ARG A 417 0.09 19.41 19.06
CA ARG A 417 0.34 17.98 18.79
C ARG A 417 1.65 17.48 19.36
N VAL A 418 2.71 18.29 19.24
CA VAL A 418 4.04 17.94 19.78
C VAL A 418 4.04 17.92 21.30
N GLU A 419 3.42 18.91 21.93
CA GLU A 419 3.27 18.98 23.39
C GLU A 419 2.44 17.80 23.90
N GLN A 420 1.32 17.48 23.25
CA GLN A 420 0.48 16.34 23.59
C GLN A 420 1.24 15.01 23.47
N MET A 421 1.98 14.82 22.38
CA MET A 421 2.81 13.62 22.21
C MET A 421 3.86 13.51 23.31
N SER A 422 4.52 14.60 23.65
CA SER A 422 5.52 14.64 24.73
C SER A 422 4.90 14.35 26.09
N HIS A 423 3.69 14.87 26.35
CA HIS A 423 2.94 14.55 27.56
C HIS A 423 2.66 13.04 27.66
N TRP A 424 2.11 12.45 26.61
CA TRP A 424 1.81 11.00 26.62
C TRP A 424 3.04 10.12 26.67
N GLN A 425 4.15 10.52 26.04
CA GLN A 425 5.44 9.83 26.22
C GLN A 425 5.87 9.79 27.69
N GLN A 426 5.76 10.92 28.40
CA GLN A 426 6.10 10.97 29.82
C GLN A 426 5.14 10.15 30.70
N VAL A 427 3.82 10.22 30.43
CA VAL A 427 2.82 9.41 31.13
C VAL A 427 3.09 7.93 30.93
N PHE A 428 3.24 7.48 29.68
CA PHE A 428 3.46 6.07 29.39
C PHE A 428 4.80 5.56 29.92
N GLN A 429 5.88 6.33 29.81
CA GLN A 429 7.18 5.95 30.38
C GLN A 429 7.15 5.78 31.91
N ARG A 430 6.32 6.57 32.60
CA ARG A 430 6.17 6.47 34.04
C ARG A 430 5.27 5.31 34.45
N GLU A 431 4.16 5.11 33.78
CA GLU A 431 3.09 4.22 34.19
C GLU A 431 3.17 2.82 33.58
N LEU A 432 3.65 2.73 32.34
CA LEU A 432 3.74 1.47 31.61
C LEU A 432 5.14 0.85 31.79
N ILE A 433 5.23 -0.11 32.68
CA ILE A 433 6.49 -0.85 32.90
C ILE A 433 6.45 -2.13 32.12
N LEU A 434 7.40 -2.28 31.19
CA LEU A 434 7.53 -3.49 30.37
C LEU A 434 7.81 -4.68 31.30
N GLN A 435 6.98 -5.70 31.21
CA GLN A 435 7.12 -6.93 31.96
C GLN A 435 8.08 -7.89 31.25
N GLU A 436 8.73 -8.77 31.99
CA GLU A 436 9.63 -9.78 31.44
C GLU A 436 8.86 -10.84 30.63
N GLU A 437 9.57 -11.61 29.78
CA GLU A 437 8.94 -12.58 28.85
C GLU A 437 8.15 -13.70 29.54
N ASP A 438 8.40 -13.98 30.80
CA ASP A 438 7.71 -15.05 31.57
C ASP A 438 6.33 -14.63 32.09
N THR A 439 5.94 -13.36 31.90
CA THR A 439 4.63 -12.85 32.31
C THR A 439 3.55 -13.17 31.28
N PRO A 440 2.25 -13.09 31.65
CA PRO A 440 1.17 -13.23 30.69
C PRO A 440 1.33 -12.28 29.49
N ALA A 441 1.13 -12.81 28.30
CA ALA A 441 1.41 -12.10 27.05
C ALA A 441 0.63 -10.76 26.88
N PHE A 442 -0.39 -10.54 27.70
CA PHE A 442 -1.22 -9.32 27.67
C PHE A 442 -0.69 -8.19 28.57
N ASP A 443 0.29 -8.45 29.45
CA ASP A 443 0.80 -7.42 30.36
C ASP A 443 1.55 -6.31 29.64
N ASN A 444 2.10 -6.61 28.45
CA ASN A 444 2.77 -5.64 27.57
C ASN A 444 1.86 -5.18 26.42
N VAL A 445 0.56 -5.16 26.62
CA VAL A 445 -0.44 -4.81 25.62
C VAL A 445 -1.37 -3.73 26.16
N VAL A 446 -1.65 -2.75 25.33
CA VAL A 446 -2.62 -1.70 25.59
C VAL A 446 -3.85 -1.93 24.72
N ILE A 447 -5.04 -1.89 25.29
CA ILE A 447 -6.29 -1.91 24.54
C ILE A 447 -6.56 -0.53 23.96
N TRP A 448 -6.91 -0.50 22.69
CA TRP A 448 -7.55 0.62 22.05
C TRP A 448 -8.90 0.17 21.50
N THR A 449 -9.94 0.99 21.67
CA THR A 449 -11.29 0.64 21.23
C THR A 449 -11.59 1.13 19.83
N PHE A 450 -12.06 0.21 19.00
CA PHE A 450 -12.59 0.53 17.69
C PHE A 450 -14.07 0.93 17.82
N ASN A 451 -14.49 2.01 17.17
CA ASN A 451 -15.86 2.56 17.19
C ASN A 451 -16.32 3.29 18.45
N ASP A 452 -15.43 3.64 19.37
CA ASP A 452 -15.76 4.65 20.39
C ASP A 452 -15.41 6.06 19.88
N ILE A 453 -15.86 6.37 18.68
CA ILE A 453 -15.68 7.68 18.07
C ILE A 453 -16.76 8.60 18.60
N LEU A 454 -16.36 9.73 19.17
CA LEU A 454 -17.29 10.82 19.44
C LEU A 454 -17.87 11.30 18.10
N GLU A 455 -19.21 11.32 18.00
CA GLU A 455 -19.92 11.77 16.79
C GLU A 455 -19.56 13.22 16.39
N ASP A 456 -19.03 14.00 17.34
CA ASP A 456 -18.70 15.42 17.21
C ASP A 456 -17.20 15.71 17.09
N SER A 457 -16.36 14.72 16.74
CA SER A 457 -14.92 15.00 16.53
C SER A 457 -14.74 15.75 15.20
N PRO A 458 -14.51 17.08 15.20
CA PRO A 458 -14.36 17.82 13.96
C PRO A 458 -13.09 17.36 13.23
N THR A 459 -13.27 17.02 11.96
CA THR A 459 -12.16 16.79 11.03
C THR A 459 -11.31 18.04 10.94
N GLY A 460 -10.03 17.95 11.29
CA GLY A 460 -9.11 19.09 11.21
C GLY A 460 -8.61 19.63 12.54
N ASP A 461 -8.83 18.94 13.64
CA ASP A 461 -8.35 19.34 14.95
C ASP A 461 -6.84 19.51 15.05
N THR A 462 -6.45 20.46 15.91
CA THR A 462 -5.04 20.75 16.21
C THR A 462 -4.40 19.72 17.12
N VAL A 463 -5.17 18.85 17.78
CA VAL A 463 -4.74 17.84 18.76
C VAL A 463 -4.83 16.42 18.20
N LEU A 464 -4.12 15.48 18.84
CA LEU A 464 -4.12 14.06 18.51
C LEU A 464 -5.34 13.36 19.13
N THR A 465 -5.83 12.34 18.42
CA THR A 465 -6.92 11.47 18.86
C THR A 465 -6.39 10.30 19.69
N ASP A 466 -7.29 9.49 20.24
CA ASP A 466 -7.00 8.32 21.08
C ASP A 466 -6.02 7.32 20.43
N TRP A 467 -6.23 6.94 19.17
CA TRP A 467 -5.31 6.02 18.50
C TRP A 467 -3.98 6.67 18.09
N GLN A 468 -3.98 7.98 17.82
CA GLN A 468 -2.78 8.71 17.43
C GLN A 468 -1.78 8.84 18.58
N VAL A 469 -2.25 8.98 19.82
CA VAL A 469 -1.38 9.02 21.00
C VAL A 469 -0.67 7.71 21.27
N LEU A 470 -1.15 6.59 20.73
CA LEU A 470 -0.50 5.29 20.83
C LEU A 470 0.90 5.23 20.17
N TYR A 471 1.25 6.18 19.32
CA TYR A 471 2.64 6.35 18.87
C TYR A 471 3.60 6.75 20.01
N ALA A 472 3.07 7.22 21.14
CA ALA A 472 3.86 7.55 22.33
C ALA A 472 4.18 6.33 23.21
N LEU A 473 3.59 5.16 22.93
CA LEU A 473 3.85 3.92 23.69
C LEU A 473 5.34 3.57 23.67
N PRO A 474 5.90 3.15 24.82
CA PRO A 474 7.26 2.64 24.88
C PRO A 474 7.48 1.48 23.90
N GLU A 475 8.73 1.33 23.49
CA GLU A 475 9.15 0.19 22.68
C GLU A 475 8.86 -1.12 23.43
N GLY A 476 8.35 -2.12 22.72
CA GLY A 476 7.95 -3.40 23.30
C GLY A 476 6.47 -3.50 23.68
N PHE A 477 5.75 -2.39 23.78
CA PHE A 477 4.29 -2.44 24.01
C PHE A 477 3.53 -2.64 22.70
N GLY A 478 2.63 -3.63 22.72
CA GLY A 478 1.66 -3.90 21.67
C GLY A 478 0.34 -3.17 21.86
N VAL A 479 -0.50 -3.18 20.83
CA VAL A 479 -1.86 -2.63 20.86
C VAL A 479 -2.85 -3.73 20.50
N SER A 480 -3.84 -3.98 21.33
CA SER A 480 -5.00 -4.80 20.99
C SER A 480 -6.14 -3.87 20.58
N CYS A 481 -6.59 -4.01 19.35
CA CYS A 481 -7.76 -3.29 18.85
C CYS A 481 -9.01 -4.08 19.25
N CYS A 482 -9.85 -3.50 20.10
CA CYS A 482 -11.09 -4.14 20.56
C CYS A 482 -12.32 -3.37 20.07
N TYR A 483 -13.40 -4.09 19.81
CA TYR A 483 -14.70 -3.46 19.61
C TYR A 483 -15.19 -2.87 20.94
N ARG A 484 -15.83 -1.72 20.89
CA ARG A 484 -16.38 -1.06 22.08
C ARG A 484 -17.31 -2.01 22.85
N GLU A 485 -18.20 -2.69 22.15
CA GLU A 485 -19.17 -3.61 22.73
C GLU A 485 -18.49 -4.75 23.52
N TYR A 486 -17.39 -5.28 23.00
CA TYR A 486 -16.60 -6.28 23.71
C TYR A 486 -16.01 -5.74 25.01
N VAL A 487 -15.44 -4.52 24.98
CA VAL A 487 -14.87 -3.90 26.18
C VAL A 487 -15.96 -3.60 27.21
N GLU A 488 -17.13 -3.11 26.79
CA GLU A 488 -18.29 -2.86 27.67
C GLU A 488 -18.78 -4.15 28.38
N GLU A 489 -18.83 -5.26 27.65
CA GLU A 489 -19.32 -6.55 28.16
C GLU A 489 -18.29 -7.25 29.06
N HIS A 490 -17.00 -7.05 28.85
CA HIS A 490 -15.92 -7.78 29.51
C HIS A 490 -14.99 -6.90 30.32
N LEU A 491 -15.40 -5.70 30.73
CA LEU A 491 -14.53 -4.70 31.35
C LEU A 491 -13.75 -5.23 32.57
N GLU A 492 -14.36 -6.09 33.39
CA GLU A 492 -13.74 -6.71 34.56
C GLU A 492 -12.88 -7.94 34.24
N GLU A 493 -12.99 -8.46 33.01
CA GLU A 493 -12.29 -9.68 32.55
C GLU A 493 -11.16 -9.36 31.57
N LEU A 494 -10.91 -8.06 31.30
CA LEU A 494 -9.87 -7.65 30.37
C LEU A 494 -8.51 -8.17 30.83
N LYS A 495 -7.76 -8.73 29.89
CA LYS A 495 -6.44 -9.32 30.13
C LYS A 495 -5.32 -8.30 30.10
N SER A 496 -5.42 -7.29 29.23
CA SER A 496 -4.45 -6.22 29.10
C SER A 496 -4.57 -5.24 30.26
N LEU A 497 -3.44 -4.68 30.71
CA LEU A 497 -3.38 -3.82 31.89
C LEU A 497 -3.90 -2.41 31.68
N TYR A 498 -3.98 -1.94 30.45
CA TYR A 498 -4.29 -0.56 30.14
C TYR A 498 -5.31 -0.43 29.02
N LEU A 499 -6.22 0.52 29.20
CA LEU A 499 -7.29 0.86 28.26
C LEU A 499 -7.16 2.32 27.85
N VAL A 500 -6.95 2.58 26.57
CA VAL A 500 -6.87 3.94 25.98
C VAL A 500 -8.17 4.23 25.24
N ILE A 501 -8.86 5.28 25.63
CA ILE A 501 -10.18 5.65 25.13
C ILE A 501 -10.34 7.16 24.97
N PRO A 502 -11.29 7.63 24.15
CA PRO A 502 -11.59 9.04 24.03
C PRO A 502 -12.29 9.60 25.28
N VAL A 503 -11.98 10.84 25.61
CA VAL A 503 -12.64 11.58 26.71
C VAL A 503 -14.08 11.88 26.35
N GLY A 504 -14.99 11.76 27.32
CA GLY A 504 -16.42 12.06 27.17
C GLY A 504 -17.23 10.92 26.55
N GLY A 505 -16.58 9.83 26.19
CA GLY A 505 -17.23 8.64 25.65
C GLY A 505 -18.02 7.84 26.69
N ARG A 506 -18.73 6.83 26.22
CA ARG A 506 -19.50 5.91 27.09
C ARG A 506 -18.58 5.07 27.95
N LEU A 507 -17.46 4.60 27.39
CA LEU A 507 -16.49 3.78 28.11
C LEU A 507 -15.83 4.55 29.26
N GLN A 508 -15.55 5.85 29.10
CA GLN A 508 -15.01 6.63 30.20
C GLN A 508 -15.96 6.61 31.40
N ARG A 509 -17.25 6.90 31.19
CA ARG A 509 -18.25 6.86 32.26
C ARG A 509 -18.34 5.49 32.92
N LEU A 510 -18.26 4.43 32.14
CA LEU A 510 -18.28 3.07 32.66
C LEU A 510 -17.04 2.76 33.53
N CYS A 511 -15.86 3.20 33.12
CA CYS A 511 -14.64 3.07 33.92
C CYS A 511 -14.74 3.84 35.25
N GLU A 512 -15.28 5.07 35.22
CA GLU A 512 -15.51 5.89 36.41
C GLU A 512 -16.54 5.25 37.35
N GLU A 513 -17.65 4.75 36.85
CA GLU A 513 -18.68 4.03 37.62
C GLU A 513 -18.15 2.77 38.29
N ARG A 514 -17.19 2.10 37.67
CA ARG A 514 -16.50 0.92 38.23
C ARG A 514 -15.32 1.26 39.13
N GLY A 515 -14.99 2.54 39.29
CA GLY A 515 -13.89 3.02 40.13
C GLY A 515 -12.51 2.60 39.63
N MET A 516 -12.34 2.44 38.31
CA MET A 516 -11.04 2.11 37.70
C MET A 516 -10.04 3.24 37.88
N GLU A 517 -8.77 2.90 38.11
CA GLU A 517 -7.70 3.88 38.27
C GLU A 517 -7.40 4.60 36.96
N GLN A 518 -7.57 5.92 36.94
CA GLN A 518 -7.18 6.76 35.83
C GLN A 518 -5.70 7.10 35.91
N VAL A 519 -4.93 6.65 34.93
CA VAL A 519 -3.47 6.79 34.88
C VAL A 519 -3.04 8.10 34.22
N GLY A 520 -3.85 8.61 33.30
CA GLY A 520 -3.59 9.86 32.61
C GLY A 520 -4.78 10.35 31.82
N GLN A 521 -4.84 11.64 31.59
CA GLN A 521 -5.86 12.28 30.76
C GLN A 521 -5.33 13.57 30.13
N ASP A 522 -5.79 13.85 28.91
CA ASP A 522 -5.72 15.18 28.31
C ASP A 522 -7.12 15.63 27.86
N LYS A 523 -7.20 16.60 26.93
CA LYS A 523 -8.49 17.11 26.41
C LYS A 523 -9.28 16.08 25.60
N ARG A 524 -8.61 15.04 25.07
CA ARG A 524 -9.17 14.12 24.09
C ARG A 524 -9.09 12.66 24.50
N VAL A 525 -8.08 12.31 25.27
CA VAL A 525 -7.72 10.91 25.55
C VAL A 525 -7.60 10.71 27.05
N CYS A 526 -8.12 9.61 27.52
CA CYS A 526 -7.90 9.12 28.88
C CYS A 526 -7.43 7.66 28.87
N VAL A 527 -6.63 7.32 29.86
CA VAL A 527 -6.06 5.99 30.04
C VAL A 527 -6.43 5.47 31.40
N TYR A 528 -6.97 4.28 31.45
CA TYR A 528 -7.34 3.58 32.67
C TYR A 528 -6.51 2.32 32.86
N ARG A 529 -6.22 1.99 34.12
CA ARG A 529 -5.69 0.67 34.49
C ARG A 529 -6.86 -0.29 34.68
N THR A 530 -6.81 -1.46 34.05
CA THR A 530 -7.92 -2.44 34.04
C THR A 530 -7.91 -3.31 35.28
N ARG A 531 -6.76 -3.48 35.94
CA ARG A 531 -6.58 -4.29 37.15
C ARG A 531 -5.40 -3.83 38.00
#